data_f58e4050efe95bff7cc783b28d6ffc79
#
_entry.id   f58e4050efe95bff7cc783b28d6ffc79
#
_cell.length_a   1.000
_cell.length_b   1.000
_cell.length_c   1.000
_cell.angle_alpha   90.00
_cell.angle_beta   90.00
_cell.angle_gamma   90.00
#
_symmetry.space_group_name_H-M   'P 1'
#
loop_
_entity.id
_entity.type
_entity.pdbx_description
1 polymer ?
#
loop_
_entity_poly.entity_id
_entity_poly.type
_entity_poly.pdbx_seq_one_letter_code
_entity_poly.pdbx_strand_id
1 'polypeptide(L)'
;MSRSPVTRGFGIAAFLLVASVGATSCAGQDQQGSPAHRMSEWALGTGLGGDIGTLNADNARVALDVPNGTGAVHAACGTIEVDADMANGELPSPDAQVTDWLSAAYGLEGTAGTQCYNAGATNKGLLAQSARNTAKAHALFQRALIRIQSIIGKPVATTTTTDNATGGISK
;
A
#
# COMPACT_ATOMS: atom_id res chain seq x y z
N MET A 1 -15.38 61.78 29.44
CA MET A 1 -16.76 61.90 29.89
C MET A 1 -17.44 60.60 29.50
N SER A 2 -17.89 59.74 30.27
CA SER A 2 -18.67 59.51 31.45
C SER A 2 -18.71 57.97 31.59
N ARG A 3 -18.22 57.31 32.60
CA ARG A 3 -18.87 56.78 33.78
C ARG A 3 -20.16 56.03 33.45
N SER A 4 -20.45 54.83 33.89
CA SER A 4 -20.14 54.11 35.11
C SER A 4 -20.79 52.69 35.08
N PRO A 5 -20.60 51.89 36.10
CA PRO A 5 -20.69 50.45 36.09
C PRO A 5 -22.00 49.93 36.65
N VAL A 6 -22.34 48.68 36.46
CA VAL A 6 -23.34 47.96 37.29
C VAL A 6 -22.85 46.56 37.62
N THR A 7 -22.88 46.37 38.88
CA THR A 7 -22.45 45.22 39.72
C THR A 7 -23.60 44.18 39.88
N ARG A 8 -23.23 42.99 40.25
CA ARG A 8 -23.92 41.99 41.10
C ARG A 8 -24.77 40.92 40.44
N GLY A 9 -24.39 39.73 40.82
CA GLY A 9 -25.28 38.59 40.89
C GLY A 9 -24.53 37.27 41.19
N PHE A 10 -24.33 37.01 42.46
CA PHE A 10 -23.89 35.71 43.00
C PHE A 10 -24.91 34.62 42.70
N GLY A 11 -24.43 33.46 42.29
CA GLY A 11 -25.23 32.25 42.12
C GLY A 11 -24.32 31.03 42.16
N ILE A 12 -23.95 30.58 43.37
CA ILE A 12 -23.25 29.32 43.60
C ILE A 12 -24.31 28.21 43.51
N ALA A 13 -24.31 27.44 42.42
CA ALA A 13 -25.00 26.15 42.34
C ALA A 13 -23.95 25.06 42.24
N ALA A 14 -23.67 24.44 43.35
CA ALA A 14 -22.83 23.23 43.44
C ALA A 14 -23.60 22.06 42.79
N PHE A 15 -23.24 21.70 41.57
CA PHE A 15 -23.67 20.44 40.98
C PHE A 15 -22.58 19.39 41.21
N LEU A 16 -22.86 18.51 42.18
CA LEU A 16 -22.14 17.25 42.34
C LEU A 16 -22.45 16.35 41.14
N LEU A 17 -21.62 16.40 40.13
CA LEU A 17 -21.59 15.43 39.03
C LEU A 17 -20.81 14.20 39.55
N VAL A 18 -21.54 13.17 39.88
CA VAL A 18 -21.04 11.82 40.08
C VAL A 18 -20.48 11.36 38.71
N ALA A 19 -19.16 11.41 38.58
CA ALA A 19 -18.47 10.82 37.46
C ALA A 19 -18.55 9.29 37.59
N SER A 20 -19.57 8.67 37.01
CA SER A 20 -19.57 7.25 36.70
C SER A 20 -18.49 7.03 35.66
N VAL A 21 -17.31 6.60 36.10
CA VAL A 21 -16.25 6.03 35.26
C VAL A 21 -16.82 4.73 34.69
N GLY A 22 -17.52 4.86 33.58
CA GLY A 22 -17.84 3.74 32.71
C GLY A 22 -16.50 3.23 32.16
N ALA A 23 -15.99 2.15 32.76
CA ALA A 23 -14.98 1.34 32.15
C ALA A 23 -15.59 0.76 30.85
N THR A 24 -15.55 1.52 29.75
CA THR A 24 -15.69 0.98 28.41
C THR A 24 -14.46 0.11 28.18
N SER A 25 -14.58 -1.15 28.62
CA SER A 25 -13.66 -2.20 28.22
C SER A 25 -13.61 -2.19 26.70
N CYS A 26 -12.41 -1.90 26.15
CA CYS A 26 -12.07 -2.16 24.76
C CYS A 26 -12.09 -3.69 24.52
N ALA A 27 -13.27 -4.30 24.58
CA ALA A 27 -13.50 -5.73 24.32
C ALA A 27 -13.69 -6.02 22.83
N GLY A 28 -13.24 -5.12 21.94
CA GLY A 28 -13.47 -5.25 20.50
C GLY A 28 -12.36 -5.93 19.69
N GLN A 29 -11.17 -6.14 20.27
CA GLN A 29 -10.04 -6.68 19.49
C GLN A 29 -9.80 -8.18 19.69
N ASP A 30 -10.29 -8.78 20.76
CA ASP A 30 -10.10 -10.20 21.04
C ASP A 30 -10.99 -11.14 20.20
N GLN A 31 -12.01 -10.61 19.53
CA GLN A 31 -12.92 -11.41 18.70
C GLN A 31 -12.42 -11.69 17.27
N GLN A 32 -11.29 -11.14 16.85
CA GLN A 32 -10.79 -11.27 15.47
C GLN A 32 -9.82 -12.46 15.27
N GLY A 33 -9.71 -13.37 16.20
CA GLY A 33 -8.83 -14.54 16.08
C GLY A 33 -7.35 -14.28 16.40
N SER A 34 -6.51 -15.29 16.20
CA SER A 34 -5.07 -15.21 16.46
C SER A 34 -4.37 -14.23 15.48
N PRO A 35 -3.17 -13.71 15.82
CA PRO A 35 -2.39 -12.89 14.90
C PRO A 35 -2.18 -13.55 13.53
N ALA A 36 -1.95 -14.87 13.50
CA ALA A 36 -1.83 -15.63 12.27
C ALA A 36 -3.11 -15.64 11.45
N HIS A 37 -4.26 -15.78 12.09
CA HIS A 37 -5.56 -15.75 11.44
C HIS A 37 -5.83 -14.38 10.83
N ARG A 38 -5.69 -13.29 11.60
CA ARG A 38 -5.89 -11.92 11.11
C ARG A 38 -4.98 -11.59 9.93
N MET A 39 -3.69 -11.97 10.02
CA MET A 39 -2.74 -11.75 8.92
C MET A 39 -3.12 -12.55 7.67
N SER A 40 -3.56 -13.79 7.84
CA SER A 40 -4.01 -14.63 6.72
C SER A 40 -5.25 -14.06 6.04
N GLU A 41 -6.25 -13.66 6.80
CA GLU A 41 -7.48 -13.04 6.29
C GLU A 41 -7.19 -11.73 5.54
N TRP A 42 -6.34 -10.88 6.13
CA TRP A 42 -5.93 -9.64 5.49
C TRP A 42 -5.19 -9.89 4.17
N ALA A 43 -4.17 -10.74 4.17
CA ALA A 43 -3.37 -11.01 2.97
C ALA A 43 -4.16 -11.67 1.83
N LEU A 44 -5.19 -12.47 2.17
CA LEU A 44 -6.10 -13.06 1.19
C LEU A 44 -7.15 -12.04 0.72
N GLY A 45 -7.73 -11.28 1.65
CA GLY A 45 -8.80 -10.33 1.37
C GLY A 45 -8.35 -9.15 0.52
N THR A 46 -7.11 -8.68 0.69
CA THR A 46 -6.51 -7.61 -0.10
C THR A 46 -5.92 -8.11 -1.44
N GLY A 47 -5.74 -9.41 -1.63
CA GLY A 47 -5.10 -9.93 -2.84
C GLY A 47 -3.60 -9.66 -2.92
N LEU A 48 -2.93 -9.40 -1.79
CA LEU A 48 -1.52 -9.00 -1.70
C LEU A 48 -0.57 -9.73 -2.66
N GLY A 49 -0.73 -11.05 -2.78
CA GLY A 49 0.11 -11.86 -3.68
C GLY A 49 -0.12 -11.54 -5.15
N GLY A 50 -1.38 -11.20 -5.51
CA GLY A 50 -1.78 -10.76 -6.84
C GLY A 50 -1.17 -9.39 -7.17
N ASP A 51 -1.27 -8.43 -6.25
CA ASP A 51 -0.76 -7.06 -6.46
C ASP A 51 0.75 -7.05 -6.68
N ILE A 52 1.50 -7.77 -5.83
CA ILE A 52 2.95 -7.90 -6.01
C ILE A 52 3.27 -8.62 -7.34
N GLY A 53 2.50 -9.63 -7.72
CA GLY A 53 2.64 -10.33 -8.99
C GLY A 53 2.39 -9.42 -10.19
N THR A 54 1.35 -8.60 -10.14
CA THR A 54 0.99 -7.61 -11.17
C THR A 54 2.09 -6.57 -11.33
N LEU A 55 2.53 -5.92 -10.25
CA LEU A 55 3.64 -4.95 -10.29
C LEU A 55 4.92 -5.54 -10.88
N ASN A 56 5.26 -6.79 -10.55
CA ASN A 56 6.42 -7.47 -11.15
C ASN A 56 6.25 -7.68 -12.66
N ALA A 57 5.04 -8.05 -13.12
CA ALA A 57 4.74 -8.23 -14.54
C ALA A 57 4.81 -6.91 -15.30
N ASP A 58 4.25 -5.82 -14.74
CA ASP A 58 4.27 -4.49 -15.35
C ASP A 58 5.69 -3.94 -15.46
N ASN A 59 6.50 -4.10 -14.41
CA ASN A 59 7.92 -3.72 -14.45
C ASN A 59 8.70 -4.50 -15.54
N ALA A 60 8.42 -5.80 -15.71
CA ALA A 60 9.03 -6.60 -16.77
C ALA A 60 8.58 -6.11 -18.17
N ARG A 61 7.34 -5.68 -18.30
CA ARG A 61 6.76 -5.18 -19.55
C ARG A 61 7.44 -3.90 -20.01
N VAL A 62 7.84 -2.99 -19.13
CA VAL A 62 8.56 -1.76 -19.50
C VAL A 62 9.77 -2.07 -20.38
N ALA A 63 10.58 -3.07 -20.02
CA ALA A 63 11.76 -3.45 -20.80
C ALA A 63 11.40 -3.96 -22.21
N LEU A 64 10.26 -4.66 -22.34
CA LEU A 64 9.75 -5.17 -23.60
C LEU A 64 9.16 -4.05 -24.48
N ASP A 65 8.65 -2.98 -23.88
CA ASP A 65 7.99 -1.89 -24.59
C ASP A 65 8.95 -0.77 -25.03
N VAL A 66 10.18 -0.70 -24.50
CA VAL A 66 11.19 0.29 -24.94
C VAL A 66 11.41 0.26 -26.46
N PRO A 67 11.56 -0.88 -27.15
CA PRO A 67 11.69 -0.92 -28.62
C PRO A 67 10.44 -0.45 -29.36
N ASN A 68 9.26 -0.49 -28.72
CA ASN A 68 7.97 -0.11 -29.30
C ASN A 68 7.71 1.41 -29.23
N GLY A 69 8.62 2.16 -28.61
CA GLY A 69 8.60 3.61 -28.54
C GLY A 69 7.94 4.19 -27.30
N THR A 70 8.00 5.52 -27.19
CA THR A 70 7.61 6.26 -25.99
C THR A 70 6.15 6.04 -25.59
N GLY A 71 5.22 5.91 -26.54
CA GLY A 71 3.80 5.68 -26.23
C GLY A 71 3.56 4.35 -25.50
N ALA A 72 4.24 3.27 -25.93
CA ALA A 72 4.15 1.96 -25.27
C ALA A 72 4.75 2.02 -23.86
N VAL A 73 5.90 2.67 -23.69
CA VAL A 73 6.55 2.86 -22.38
C VAL A 73 5.65 3.68 -21.45
N HIS A 74 5.05 4.78 -21.93
CA HIS A 74 4.13 5.59 -21.11
C HIS A 74 2.93 4.76 -20.60
N ALA A 75 2.35 3.91 -21.46
CA ALA A 75 1.25 3.05 -21.06
C ALA A 75 1.67 2.08 -19.93
N ALA A 76 2.79 1.37 -20.11
CA ALA A 76 3.29 0.44 -19.09
C ALA A 76 3.65 1.14 -17.78
N CYS A 77 4.32 2.31 -17.83
CA CYS A 77 4.74 3.05 -16.64
C CYS A 77 3.55 3.64 -15.88
N GLY A 78 2.51 4.12 -16.61
CA GLY A 78 1.28 4.60 -16.00
C GLY A 78 0.52 3.50 -15.24
N THR A 79 0.54 2.27 -15.75
CA THR A 79 -0.04 1.10 -15.07
C THR A 79 0.66 0.85 -13.73
N ILE A 80 2.00 0.86 -13.69
CA ILE A 80 2.78 0.69 -12.44
C ILE A 80 2.37 1.72 -11.38
N GLU A 81 2.23 3.00 -11.77
CA GLU A 81 1.85 4.06 -10.84
C GLU A 81 0.46 3.83 -10.25
N VAL A 82 -0.52 3.48 -11.09
CA VAL A 82 -1.90 3.22 -10.67
C VAL A 82 -1.99 1.98 -9.77
N ASP A 83 -1.36 0.88 -10.15
CA ASP A 83 -1.42 -0.39 -9.41
C ASP A 83 -0.70 -0.27 -8.06
N ALA A 84 0.41 0.47 -7.99
CA ALA A 84 1.09 0.76 -6.74
C ALA A 84 0.23 1.61 -5.78
N ASP A 85 -0.49 2.62 -6.31
CA ASP A 85 -1.38 3.47 -5.50
C ASP A 85 -2.59 2.67 -4.99
N MET A 86 -3.21 1.84 -5.85
CA MET A 86 -4.31 0.97 -5.47
C MET A 86 -3.89 -0.01 -4.37
N ALA A 87 -2.77 -0.71 -4.53
CA ALA A 87 -2.27 -1.66 -3.54
C ALA A 87 -1.87 -0.97 -2.22
N ASN A 88 -1.35 0.25 -2.26
CA ASN A 88 -1.09 1.03 -1.06
C ASN A 88 -2.37 1.42 -0.31
N GLY A 89 -3.50 1.57 -1.00
CA GLY A 89 -4.81 1.81 -0.41
C GLY A 89 -5.35 0.66 0.45
N GLU A 90 -4.82 -0.55 0.30
CA GLU A 90 -5.19 -1.73 1.09
C GLU A 90 -4.50 -1.80 2.47
N LEU A 91 -3.63 -0.86 2.77
CA LEU A 91 -2.98 -0.74 4.08
C LEU A 91 -3.89 -0.02 5.09
N PRO A 92 -3.76 -0.28 6.40
CA PRO A 92 -2.67 -1.02 7.05
C PRO A 92 -2.91 -2.53 7.15
N SER A 93 -1.81 -3.28 7.23
CA SER A 93 -1.83 -4.70 7.62
C SER A 93 -1.98 -4.85 9.15
N PRO A 94 -2.32 -6.05 9.65
CA PRO A 94 -2.37 -6.33 11.09
C PRO A 94 -1.01 -6.27 11.82
N ASP A 95 0.11 -6.17 11.10
CA ASP A 95 1.47 -6.03 11.65
C ASP A 95 2.08 -4.72 11.16
N ALA A 96 2.44 -3.82 12.08
CA ALA A 96 2.93 -2.50 11.75
C ALA A 96 4.20 -2.53 10.89
N GLN A 97 5.10 -3.49 11.14
CA GLN A 97 6.33 -3.60 10.37
C GLN A 97 6.09 -4.04 8.93
N VAL A 98 5.10 -4.92 8.69
CA VAL A 98 4.63 -5.29 7.36
C VAL A 98 4.05 -4.06 6.66
N THR A 99 3.22 -3.28 7.36
CA THR A 99 2.65 -2.02 6.84
C THR A 99 3.74 -1.06 6.39
N ASP A 100 4.75 -0.82 7.24
CA ASP A 100 5.85 0.11 6.93
C ASP A 100 6.63 -0.33 5.68
N TRP A 101 6.94 -1.62 5.56
CA TRP A 101 7.68 -2.13 4.41
C TRP A 101 6.86 -2.10 3.13
N LEU A 102 5.58 -2.47 3.19
CA LEU A 102 4.71 -2.44 2.01
C LEU A 102 4.44 -1.01 1.55
N SER A 103 4.15 -0.08 2.48
CA SER A 103 3.94 1.33 2.13
C SER A 103 5.19 1.94 1.47
N ALA A 104 6.39 1.64 2.02
CA ALA A 104 7.63 2.09 1.41
C ALA A 104 7.87 1.45 0.03
N ALA A 105 7.53 0.17 -0.14
CA ALA A 105 7.66 -0.53 -1.41
C ALA A 105 6.73 0.06 -2.48
N TYR A 106 5.45 0.23 -2.17
CA TYR A 106 4.48 0.83 -3.10
C TYR A 106 4.84 2.28 -3.44
N GLY A 107 5.32 3.07 -2.48
CA GLY A 107 5.83 4.42 -2.74
C GLY A 107 7.03 4.45 -3.70
N LEU A 108 7.92 3.45 -3.62
CA LEU A 108 9.03 3.29 -4.56
C LEU A 108 8.57 2.86 -5.95
N GLU A 109 7.56 1.98 -6.05
CA GLU A 109 6.97 1.58 -7.34
C GLU A 109 6.24 2.76 -8.01
N GLY A 110 5.43 3.53 -7.29
CA GLY A 110 4.81 4.74 -7.83
C GLY A 110 5.85 5.75 -8.32
N THR A 111 6.94 5.96 -7.55
CA THR A 111 8.07 6.79 -7.97
C THR A 111 8.76 6.23 -9.21
N ALA A 112 8.93 4.91 -9.30
CA ALA A 112 9.50 4.25 -10.45
C ALA A 112 8.62 4.41 -11.69
N GLY A 113 7.30 4.25 -11.55
CA GLY A 113 6.31 4.49 -12.61
C GLY A 113 6.39 5.91 -13.16
N THR A 114 6.35 6.92 -12.28
CA THR A 114 6.47 8.34 -12.65
C THR A 114 7.81 8.63 -13.38
N GLN A 115 8.93 8.12 -12.87
CA GLN A 115 10.25 8.30 -13.50
C GLN A 115 10.32 7.63 -14.87
N CYS A 116 9.79 6.42 -14.97
CA CYS A 116 9.69 5.67 -16.21
C CYS A 116 8.83 6.42 -17.24
N TYR A 117 7.66 6.92 -16.84
CA TYR A 117 6.77 7.72 -17.69
C TYR A 117 7.50 8.95 -18.23
N ASN A 118 8.17 9.72 -17.36
CA ASN A 118 8.93 10.92 -17.74
C ASN A 118 10.17 10.60 -18.61
N ALA A 119 10.69 9.38 -18.53
CA ALA A 119 11.81 8.95 -19.37
C ALA A 119 11.39 8.66 -20.80
N GLY A 120 10.18 8.15 -21.01
CA GLY A 120 9.80 7.55 -22.29
C GLY A 120 10.78 6.45 -22.70
N ALA A 121 10.87 6.20 -24.02
CA ALA A 121 11.80 5.19 -24.55
C ALA A 121 13.26 5.68 -24.70
N THR A 122 13.54 6.97 -24.51
CA THR A 122 14.81 7.58 -24.91
C THR A 122 15.72 8.00 -23.78
N ASN A 123 15.17 8.40 -22.63
CA ASN A 123 15.98 8.85 -21.50
C ASN A 123 16.48 7.68 -20.65
N LYS A 124 17.59 7.08 -21.08
CA LYS A 124 18.23 5.93 -20.40
C LYS A 124 18.58 6.21 -18.93
N GLY A 125 18.89 7.46 -18.58
CA GLY A 125 19.24 7.85 -17.21
C GLY A 125 18.06 7.72 -16.26
N LEU A 126 16.89 8.23 -16.64
CA LEU A 126 15.66 8.10 -15.87
C LEU A 126 15.14 6.65 -15.85
N LEU A 127 15.21 5.91 -16.95
CA LEU A 127 14.88 4.48 -16.98
C LEU A 127 15.75 3.69 -16.00
N ALA A 128 17.06 3.94 -15.94
CA ALA A 128 17.93 3.30 -14.98
C ALA A 128 17.64 3.70 -13.53
N GLN A 129 17.15 4.92 -13.28
CA GLN A 129 16.73 5.36 -11.95
C GLN A 129 15.43 4.67 -11.53
N SER A 130 14.46 4.60 -12.43
CA SER A 130 13.22 3.84 -12.24
C SER A 130 13.53 2.38 -11.87
N ALA A 131 14.35 1.68 -12.64
CA ALA A 131 14.75 0.31 -12.38
C ALA A 131 15.43 0.13 -11.01
N ARG A 132 16.23 1.11 -10.54
CA ARG A 132 16.80 1.07 -9.18
C ARG A 132 15.74 1.18 -8.09
N ASN A 133 14.70 1.99 -8.27
CA ASN A 133 13.62 2.11 -7.31
C ASN A 133 12.76 0.84 -7.27
N THR A 134 12.44 0.25 -8.42
CA THR A 134 11.80 -1.06 -8.51
C THR A 134 12.61 -2.15 -7.77
N ALA A 135 13.93 -2.19 -7.96
CA ALA A 135 14.78 -3.16 -7.25
C ALA A 135 14.75 -2.97 -5.71
N LYS A 136 14.68 -1.73 -5.23
CA LYS A 136 14.53 -1.43 -3.80
C LYS A 136 13.14 -1.84 -3.29
N ALA A 137 12.07 -1.55 -4.05
CA ALA A 137 10.71 -1.95 -3.73
C ALA A 137 10.62 -3.47 -3.60
N HIS A 138 11.17 -4.20 -4.57
CA HIS A 138 11.20 -5.66 -4.55
C HIS A 138 11.89 -6.22 -3.29
N ALA A 139 13.01 -5.62 -2.85
CA ALA A 139 13.67 -6.03 -1.61
C ALA A 139 12.77 -5.80 -0.36
N LEU A 140 11.94 -4.77 -0.35
CA LEU A 140 10.98 -4.51 0.73
C LEU A 140 9.79 -5.47 0.67
N PHE A 141 9.26 -5.78 -0.52
CA PHE A 141 8.25 -6.82 -0.70
C PHE A 141 8.72 -8.17 -0.17
N GLN A 142 9.95 -8.58 -0.48
CA GLN A 142 10.51 -9.82 0.03
C GLN A 142 10.58 -9.84 1.56
N ARG A 143 10.98 -8.75 2.20
CA ARG A 143 10.99 -8.64 3.67
C ARG A 143 9.59 -8.76 4.25
N ALA A 144 8.61 -8.07 3.67
CA ALA A 144 7.22 -8.15 4.09
C ALA A 144 6.68 -9.58 3.97
N LEU A 145 6.89 -10.24 2.83
CA LEU A 145 6.45 -11.62 2.60
C LEU A 145 7.08 -12.61 3.58
N ILE A 146 8.38 -12.49 3.86
CA ILE A 146 9.07 -13.32 4.88
C ILE A 146 8.46 -13.11 6.26
N ARG A 147 8.16 -11.86 6.65
CA ARG A 147 7.52 -11.54 7.92
C ARG A 147 6.12 -12.12 8.01
N ILE A 148 5.31 -11.94 6.97
CA ILE A 148 3.96 -12.52 6.86
C ILE A 148 4.05 -14.04 6.98
N GLN A 149 4.94 -14.68 6.23
CA GLN A 149 5.16 -16.13 6.32
C GLN A 149 5.52 -16.57 7.75
N SER A 150 6.34 -15.80 8.46
CA SER A 150 6.70 -16.11 9.85
C SER A 150 5.51 -16.02 10.80
N ILE A 151 4.53 -15.16 10.51
CA ILE A 151 3.31 -14.99 11.33
C ILE A 151 2.31 -16.10 11.02
N ILE A 152 2.06 -16.40 9.75
CA ILE A 152 1.02 -17.37 9.33
C ILE A 152 1.51 -18.81 9.24
N GLY A 153 2.83 -19.05 9.28
CA GLY A 153 3.44 -20.38 9.20
C GLY A 153 3.40 -21.05 7.81
N LYS A 154 3.03 -20.29 6.77
CA LYS A 154 2.99 -20.78 5.37
C LYS A 154 3.31 -19.66 4.37
N PRO A 155 3.85 -19.99 3.17
CA PRO A 155 4.12 -19.00 2.13
C PRO A 155 2.84 -18.27 1.66
N VAL A 156 2.99 -16.99 1.30
CA VAL A 156 2.00 -16.24 0.53
C VAL A 156 2.27 -16.55 -0.95
N ALA A 157 1.25 -17.07 -1.65
CA ALA A 157 1.37 -17.33 -3.08
C ALA A 157 1.38 -15.99 -3.83
N THR A 158 2.45 -15.73 -4.58
CA THR A 158 2.51 -14.63 -5.55
C THR A 158 2.17 -15.22 -6.93
N THR A 159 0.98 -14.90 -7.44
CA THR A 159 0.59 -15.33 -8.79
C THR A 159 1.15 -14.34 -9.80
N THR A 160 2.16 -14.77 -10.55
CA THR A 160 2.49 -14.07 -11.80
C THR A 160 1.47 -14.54 -12.83
N THR A 161 0.54 -13.67 -13.22
CA THR A 161 -0.35 -13.96 -14.35
C THR A 161 0.50 -13.94 -15.62
N THR A 162 1.04 -15.09 -15.98
CA THR A 162 1.63 -15.26 -17.31
C THR A 162 0.43 -15.48 -18.21
N ASP A 163 -0.09 -14.41 -18.81
CA ASP A 163 -1.00 -14.53 -19.94
C ASP A 163 -0.28 -15.28 -21.05
N ASN A 164 -0.50 -16.57 -21.09
CA ASN A 164 -0.19 -17.41 -22.24
C ASN A 164 -1.08 -16.96 -23.40
N ALA A 165 -0.70 -15.86 -24.04
CA ALA A 165 -1.18 -15.48 -25.36
C ALA A 165 -0.66 -16.50 -26.38
N THR A 166 -1.00 -17.79 -26.21
CA THR A 166 -0.87 -18.79 -27.25
C THR A 166 -2.10 -18.66 -28.15
N GLY A 167 -2.14 -17.56 -28.92
CA GLY A 167 -3.03 -17.43 -30.05
C GLY A 167 -2.66 -18.50 -31.06
N GLY A 168 -3.35 -19.64 -31.00
CA GLY A 168 -3.30 -20.66 -32.02
C GLY A 168 -3.79 -20.07 -33.34
N ILE A 169 -2.85 -19.75 -34.23
CA ILE A 169 -3.14 -19.54 -35.66
C ILE A 169 -3.32 -20.91 -36.22
N SER A 170 -4.58 -21.39 -36.27
CA SER A 170 -4.97 -22.52 -37.16
C SER A 170 -4.99 -22.00 -38.58
N LYS A 171 -4.17 -22.63 -39.42
CA LYS A 171 -4.25 -22.52 -40.89
C LYS A 171 -5.45 -23.28 -41.41
#